data_7ebcc2ea2d11d53985d09788571353c2
#
_entry.id   7ebcc2ea2d11d53985d09788571353c2
#
_cell.length_a   1.000
_cell.length_b   1.000
_cell.length_c   1.000
_cell.angle_alpha   90.00
_cell.angle_beta   90.00
_cell.angle_gamma   90.00
#
_symmetry.space_group_name_H-M   'P 1'
#
loop_
_entity.id
_entity.type
_entity.pdbx_description
1 polymer ?
#
loop_
_entity_poly.entity_id
_entity_poly.type
_entity_poly.pdbx_seq_one_letter_code
_entity_poly.pdbx_strand_id
1 'polypeptide(L)'
;MPKIRDSAYYDDAGGYRRAALDDKLAFFIQHPVWEGHPEYFMKNGSPKELYAISGMTIENMLRLAGMGQQAMNVTEGFNYLVEQRARGNVHFISGLYPESERKKDPEKEKTRGLLYQGKAGKPLAVVIAGGGFAGVASYVEAIPIAMELHRRGYSAFVLVYRVNKELHQTEHQAKGEEAARDVIPAVRWLIDHQKEYGYTMDGFSMFGFSAGGLMTTAYAFSDYNDCCHRYRLPRPAAIFPIYGLHWEIRVHDEDKGLAVFSRVGRDDPTGFAAVEDKIPYLKEELGEENVDIIMYDKLARGFGLGDGTAAEGWLPEAVAFWEKHR
;
A
#
# COMPACT_ATOMS: atom_id res chain seq x y z
N MET A 1 14.86 17.02 12.62
CA MET A 1 14.42 16.18 13.75
C MET A 1 15.54 16.07 14.77
N PRO A 2 15.26 16.05 16.10
CA PRO A 2 16.30 15.74 17.07
C PRO A 2 16.87 14.36 16.78
N LYS A 3 18.22 14.26 16.74
CA LYS A 3 18.90 13.00 16.44
C LYS A 3 18.74 12.05 17.64
N ILE A 4 18.28 10.85 17.40
CA ILE A 4 18.21 9.79 18.41
C ILE A 4 19.60 9.21 18.59
N ARG A 5 19.99 8.90 19.83
CA ARG A 5 21.28 8.25 20.12
C ARG A 5 21.27 6.82 19.56
N ASP A 6 22.35 6.40 18.93
CA ASP A 6 22.45 5.07 18.31
C ASP A 6 22.13 3.94 19.30
N SER A 7 22.56 4.08 20.58
CA SER A 7 22.26 3.10 21.63
C SER A 7 20.76 2.89 21.91
N ALA A 8 19.88 3.81 21.50
CA ALA A 8 18.44 3.66 21.71
C ALA A 8 17.79 2.61 20.78
N TYR A 9 18.49 2.18 19.74
CA TYR A 9 17.97 1.21 18.78
C TYR A 9 18.35 -0.24 19.10
N TYR A 10 19.25 -0.48 20.05
CA TYR A 10 19.81 -1.80 20.33
C TYR A 10 19.40 -2.28 21.72
N ASP A 11 19.27 -3.59 21.86
CA ASP A 11 19.12 -4.28 23.15
C ASP A 11 20.50 -4.66 23.74
N ASP A 12 20.49 -5.24 24.93
CA ASP A 12 21.72 -5.64 25.64
C ASP A 12 22.49 -6.77 24.92
N ALA A 13 21.85 -7.48 23.99
CA ALA A 13 22.47 -8.52 23.17
C ALA A 13 23.05 -7.95 21.84
N GLY A 14 22.92 -6.65 21.59
CA GLY A 14 23.42 -5.96 20.40
C GLY A 14 22.55 -6.14 19.16
N GLY A 15 21.35 -6.74 19.30
CA GLY A 15 20.31 -6.75 18.28
C GLY A 15 19.42 -5.50 18.30
N TYR A 16 18.63 -5.27 17.26
CA TYR A 16 17.63 -4.20 17.31
C TYR A 16 16.57 -4.53 18.36
N ARG A 17 16.35 -3.60 19.30
CA ARG A 17 15.25 -3.74 20.24
C ARG A 17 13.91 -3.57 19.57
N ARG A 18 12.89 -4.21 20.11
CA ARG A 18 11.52 -4.02 19.64
C ARG A 18 11.04 -2.59 19.96
N ALA A 19 10.34 -1.99 19.01
CA ALA A 19 9.62 -0.74 19.23
C ALA A 19 8.40 -0.98 20.15
N ALA A 20 8.05 0.06 20.92
CA ALA A 20 6.90 0.08 21.82
C ALA A 20 5.95 1.22 21.45
N LEU A 21 4.71 1.19 21.99
CA LEU A 21 3.68 2.19 21.70
C LEU A 21 4.05 3.61 22.16
N ASP A 22 4.87 3.71 23.20
CA ASP A 22 5.36 4.95 23.77
C ASP A 22 6.65 5.47 23.10
N ASP A 23 7.20 4.71 22.14
CA ASP A 23 8.31 5.21 21.33
C ASP A 23 7.84 6.39 20.46
N LYS A 24 8.72 7.40 20.37
CA LYS A 24 8.47 8.56 19.54
C LYS A 24 8.50 8.21 18.06
N LEU A 25 7.71 8.89 17.26
CA LEU A 25 7.72 8.74 15.80
C LEU A 25 9.15 8.88 15.23
N ALA A 26 9.99 9.73 15.83
CA ALA A 26 11.39 9.87 15.46
C ALA A 26 12.18 8.55 15.57
N PHE A 27 11.85 7.65 16.52
CA PHE A 27 12.48 6.34 16.63
C PHE A 27 12.21 5.49 15.38
N PHE A 28 10.97 5.45 14.93
CA PHE A 28 10.59 4.69 13.74
C PHE A 28 11.21 5.26 12.46
N ILE A 29 11.19 6.58 12.29
CA ILE A 29 11.66 7.26 11.08
C ILE A 29 13.20 7.23 10.97
N GLN A 30 13.92 7.38 12.08
CA GLN A 30 15.38 7.43 12.09
C GLN A 30 16.01 6.05 12.33
N HIS A 31 15.20 4.97 12.40
CA HIS A 31 15.71 3.65 12.70
C HIS A 31 16.73 3.19 11.63
N PRO A 32 17.88 2.63 12.04
CA PRO A 32 18.94 2.22 11.11
C PRO A 32 18.52 1.18 10.08
N VAL A 33 17.44 0.42 10.34
CA VAL A 33 16.89 -0.56 9.38
C VAL A 33 16.60 0.03 8.01
N TRP A 34 16.28 1.33 7.94
CA TRP A 34 15.94 2.00 6.69
C TRP A 34 17.15 2.34 5.80
N GLU A 35 18.37 2.17 6.30
CA GLU A 35 19.59 2.46 5.54
C GLU A 35 19.62 3.89 4.94
N GLY A 36 19.04 4.85 5.68
CA GLY A 36 18.91 6.26 5.26
C GLY A 36 17.68 6.60 4.43
N HIS A 37 16.74 5.66 4.25
CA HIS A 37 15.54 5.79 3.43
C HIS A 37 14.24 5.67 4.25
N PRO A 38 13.94 6.63 5.17
CA PRO A 38 12.74 6.58 6.01
C PRO A 38 11.43 6.66 5.22
N GLU A 39 11.47 7.03 3.96
CA GLU A 39 10.31 7.06 3.05
C GLU A 39 9.66 5.69 2.86
N TYR A 40 10.35 4.60 3.15
CA TYR A 40 9.75 3.26 3.18
C TYR A 40 8.70 3.12 4.28
N PHE A 41 8.89 3.78 5.40
CA PHE A 41 7.93 3.80 6.50
C PHE A 41 6.87 4.85 6.30
N MET A 42 7.31 6.10 6.13
CA MET A 42 6.45 7.26 5.97
C MET A 42 7.08 8.24 4.99
N LYS A 43 6.45 8.44 3.86
CA LYS A 43 6.82 9.47 2.90
C LYS A 43 5.88 10.65 3.06
N ASN A 44 6.41 11.80 3.50
CA ASN A 44 5.65 13.03 3.66
C ASN A 44 6.18 14.10 2.70
N GLY A 45 5.26 14.81 2.06
CA GLY A 45 5.56 15.95 1.18
C GLY A 45 6.18 17.13 1.91
N SER A 46 5.95 17.29 3.23
CA SER A 46 6.42 18.42 4.04
C SER A 46 7.38 17.97 5.14
N PRO A 47 8.71 18.21 5.01
CA PRO A 47 9.68 17.97 6.06
C PRO A 47 9.38 18.73 7.35
N LYS A 48 8.76 19.92 7.26
CA LYS A 48 8.39 20.75 8.41
C LYS A 48 7.28 20.10 9.24
N GLU A 49 6.26 19.56 8.58
CA GLU A 49 5.18 18.84 9.25
C GLU A 49 5.70 17.57 9.93
N LEU A 50 6.54 16.81 9.23
CA LEU A 50 7.17 15.61 9.79
C LEU A 50 8.01 15.95 11.03
N TYR A 51 8.76 17.07 11.00
CA TYR A 51 9.50 17.54 12.15
C TYR A 51 8.59 17.85 13.35
N ALA A 52 7.45 18.53 13.10
CA ALA A 52 6.51 18.94 14.14
C ALA A 52 5.92 17.75 14.92
N ILE A 53 5.63 16.64 14.24
CA ILE A 53 5.03 15.43 14.85
C ILE A 53 6.07 14.41 15.34
N SER A 54 7.33 14.53 14.97
CA SER A 54 8.38 13.53 15.27
C SER A 54 8.65 13.31 16.75
N GLY A 55 8.32 14.29 17.59
CA GLY A 55 8.44 14.20 19.05
C GLY A 55 7.25 13.50 19.74
N MET A 56 6.17 13.23 19.03
CA MET A 56 5.01 12.51 19.56
C MET A 56 5.27 11.01 19.60
N THR A 57 4.61 10.29 20.52
CA THR A 57 4.55 8.82 20.45
C THR A 57 3.75 8.41 19.22
N ILE A 58 4.01 7.18 18.71
CA ILE A 58 3.25 6.64 17.58
C ILE A 58 1.75 6.59 17.90
N GLU A 59 1.39 6.17 19.11
CA GLU A 59 0.02 6.13 19.59
C GLU A 59 -0.65 7.50 19.56
N ASN A 60 0.00 8.52 20.11
CA ASN A 60 -0.56 9.87 20.17
C ASN A 60 -0.73 10.48 18.77
N MET A 61 0.23 10.26 17.88
CA MET A 61 0.16 10.71 16.49
C MET A 61 -1.04 10.09 15.77
N LEU A 62 -1.21 8.78 15.88
CA LEU A 62 -2.33 8.06 15.25
C LEU A 62 -3.68 8.46 15.87
N ARG A 63 -3.74 8.65 17.18
CA ARG A 63 -4.97 9.11 17.86
C ARG A 63 -5.41 10.49 17.37
N LEU A 64 -4.50 11.42 17.18
CA LEU A 64 -4.81 12.75 16.62
C LEU A 64 -5.28 12.67 15.16
N ALA A 65 -4.81 11.67 14.41
CA ALA A 65 -5.27 11.39 13.04
C ALA A 65 -6.58 10.58 12.98
N GLY A 66 -7.21 10.27 14.13
CA GLY A 66 -8.42 9.43 14.17
C GLY A 66 -8.17 7.93 13.95
N MET A 67 -6.90 7.50 14.00
CA MET A 67 -6.46 6.12 13.70
C MET A 67 -5.81 5.44 14.91
N GLY A 68 -6.14 5.86 16.13
CA GLY A 68 -5.49 5.37 17.36
C GLY A 68 -5.55 3.85 17.55
N GLN A 69 -6.62 3.21 17.10
CA GLN A 69 -6.79 1.75 17.11
C GLN A 69 -5.73 1.01 16.28
N GLN A 70 -5.05 1.70 15.35
CA GLN A 70 -4.00 1.10 14.53
C GLN A 70 -2.60 1.12 15.16
N ALA A 71 -2.43 1.73 16.33
CA ALA A 71 -1.11 1.92 16.95
C ALA A 71 -0.39 0.59 17.21
N MET A 72 -1.12 -0.43 17.65
CA MET A 72 -0.55 -1.78 17.85
C MET A 72 -0.11 -2.40 16.53
N ASN A 73 -0.93 -2.32 15.48
CA ASN A 73 -0.63 -2.88 14.17
C ASN A 73 0.57 -2.20 13.51
N VAL A 74 0.67 -0.88 13.66
CA VAL A 74 1.83 -0.11 13.17
C VAL A 74 3.11 -0.53 13.87
N THR A 75 3.07 -0.63 15.20
CA THR A 75 4.23 -1.04 16.01
C THR A 75 4.64 -2.48 15.71
N GLU A 76 3.68 -3.39 15.62
CA GLU A 76 3.95 -4.81 15.31
C GLU A 76 4.42 -4.98 13.85
N GLY A 77 3.82 -4.27 12.90
CA GLY A 77 4.24 -4.28 11.50
C GLY A 77 5.70 -3.81 11.34
N PHE A 78 6.08 -2.75 12.06
CA PHE A 78 7.46 -2.28 12.10
C PHE A 78 8.41 -3.32 12.72
N ASN A 79 8.07 -3.86 13.89
CA ASN A 79 8.87 -4.88 14.56
C ASN A 79 9.06 -6.14 13.70
N TYR A 80 7.99 -6.56 13.04
CA TYR A 80 8.02 -7.69 12.12
C TYR A 80 8.94 -7.41 10.91
N LEU A 81 8.86 -6.21 10.33
CA LEU A 81 9.73 -5.80 9.24
C LEU A 81 11.20 -5.87 9.66
N VAL A 82 11.56 -5.30 10.82
CA VAL A 82 12.93 -5.30 11.36
C VAL A 82 13.43 -6.73 11.52
N GLU A 83 12.62 -7.60 12.12
CA GLU A 83 12.94 -9.03 12.31
C GLU A 83 13.13 -9.75 10.96
N GLN A 84 12.21 -9.58 10.02
CA GLN A 84 12.29 -10.26 8.72
C GLN A 84 13.44 -9.71 7.85
N ARG A 85 13.78 -8.41 7.99
CA ARG A 85 14.97 -7.85 7.35
C ARG A 85 16.24 -8.50 7.87
N ALA A 86 16.37 -8.68 9.18
CA ALA A 86 17.50 -9.36 9.80
C ALA A 86 17.62 -10.83 9.37
N ARG A 87 16.50 -11.49 9.05
CA ARG A 87 16.46 -12.88 8.52
C ARG A 87 16.71 -12.96 7.01
N GLY A 88 16.80 -11.85 6.30
CA GLY A 88 16.96 -11.81 4.85
C GLY A 88 15.67 -12.02 4.04
N ASN A 89 14.50 -11.95 4.68
CA ASN A 89 13.19 -12.13 4.03
C ASN A 89 12.54 -10.82 3.57
N VAL A 90 13.11 -9.67 3.92
CA VAL A 90 12.65 -8.35 3.44
C VAL A 90 13.76 -7.66 2.68
N HIS A 91 13.45 -7.23 1.46
CA HIS A 91 14.39 -6.60 0.55
C HIS A 91 13.95 -5.18 0.23
N PHE A 92 14.89 -4.23 0.25
CA PHE A 92 14.67 -2.86 -0.18
C PHE A 92 14.98 -2.76 -1.66
N ILE A 93 13.99 -2.40 -2.45
CA ILE A 93 14.07 -2.38 -3.90
C ILE A 93 14.10 -0.93 -4.38
N SER A 94 15.11 -0.59 -5.17
CA SER A 94 15.25 0.68 -5.87
C SER A 94 15.43 0.44 -7.37
N GLY A 95 15.44 1.51 -8.16
CA GLY A 95 15.69 1.39 -9.60
C GLY A 95 14.54 0.71 -10.36
N LEU A 96 13.29 0.86 -9.93
CA LEU A 96 12.13 0.29 -10.60
C LEU A 96 11.97 0.80 -12.04
N TYR A 97 12.30 2.07 -12.28
CA TYR A 97 12.37 2.61 -13.63
C TYR A 97 13.69 2.25 -14.33
N PRO A 98 13.71 2.02 -15.64
CA PRO A 98 14.94 1.86 -16.40
C PRO A 98 15.94 3.02 -16.21
N GLU A 99 17.21 2.73 -16.19
CA GLU A 99 18.27 3.75 -15.99
C GLU A 99 18.16 4.91 -16.97
N SER A 100 17.83 4.61 -18.23
CA SER A 100 17.64 5.63 -19.28
C SER A 100 16.51 6.61 -18.98
N GLU A 101 15.48 6.17 -18.26
CA GLU A 101 14.37 7.03 -17.82
C GLU A 101 14.76 7.83 -16.58
N ARG A 102 15.45 7.21 -15.62
CA ARG A 102 15.93 7.87 -14.40
C ARG A 102 16.97 8.95 -14.70
N LYS A 103 17.82 8.77 -15.72
CA LYS A 103 18.74 9.81 -16.19
C LYS A 103 18.03 11.03 -16.79
N LYS A 104 16.85 10.84 -17.42
CA LYS A 104 16.05 11.93 -17.99
C LYS A 104 15.18 12.63 -16.93
N ASP A 105 14.71 11.88 -15.96
CA ASP A 105 13.87 12.35 -14.86
C ASP A 105 14.37 11.72 -13.54
N PRO A 106 15.24 12.43 -12.79
CA PRO A 106 15.79 11.93 -11.52
C PRO A 106 14.74 11.66 -10.44
N GLU A 107 13.56 12.28 -10.53
CA GLU A 107 12.47 12.02 -9.57
C GLU A 107 12.00 10.55 -9.62
N LYS A 108 12.21 9.85 -10.75
CA LYS A 108 11.91 8.43 -10.91
C LYS A 108 12.76 7.51 -10.01
N GLU A 109 13.91 7.97 -9.51
CA GLU A 109 14.69 7.26 -8.48
C GLU A 109 13.95 7.11 -7.15
N LYS A 110 12.95 7.97 -6.91
CA LYS A 110 12.17 7.97 -5.68
C LYS A 110 11.05 6.93 -5.66
N THR A 111 10.79 6.27 -6.81
CA THR A 111 9.88 5.13 -6.88
C THR A 111 10.61 3.89 -6.42
N ARG A 112 10.17 3.29 -5.32
CA ARG A 112 10.85 2.22 -4.59
C ARG A 112 9.87 1.19 -4.06
N GLY A 113 10.37 0.09 -3.49
CA GLY A 113 9.51 -0.91 -2.86
C GLY A 113 10.17 -1.67 -1.73
N LEU A 114 9.31 -2.27 -0.89
CA LEU A 114 9.69 -3.29 0.09
C LEU A 114 9.14 -4.62 -0.39
N LEU A 115 9.99 -5.59 -0.66
CA LEU A 115 9.58 -6.94 -1.01
C LEU A 115 9.72 -7.86 0.21
N TYR A 116 8.59 -8.34 0.71
CA TYR A 116 8.51 -9.43 1.66
C TYR A 116 8.51 -10.74 0.88
N GLN A 117 9.56 -11.54 1.01
CA GLN A 117 9.72 -12.80 0.29
C GLN A 117 9.02 -13.93 1.03
N GLY A 118 7.91 -14.39 0.47
CA GLY A 118 7.08 -15.45 1.03
C GLY A 118 7.53 -16.86 0.64
N LYS A 119 6.60 -17.81 0.71
CA LYS A 119 6.84 -19.19 0.30
C LYS A 119 6.94 -19.30 -1.21
N ALA A 120 7.93 -20.06 -1.70
CA ALA A 120 8.15 -20.27 -3.11
C ALA A 120 6.88 -20.79 -3.84
N GLY A 121 6.63 -20.26 -5.04
CA GLY A 121 5.52 -20.65 -5.90
C GLY A 121 4.16 -20.05 -5.53
N LYS A 122 4.05 -19.31 -4.42
CA LYS A 122 2.81 -18.57 -4.13
C LYS A 122 2.73 -17.28 -4.96
N PRO A 123 1.51 -16.83 -5.31
CA PRO A 123 1.34 -15.55 -6.00
C PRO A 123 1.74 -14.38 -5.11
N LEU A 124 2.07 -13.27 -5.75
CA LEU A 124 2.48 -12.03 -5.08
C LEU A 124 1.30 -11.09 -4.91
N ALA A 125 1.27 -10.35 -3.78
CA ALA A 125 0.39 -9.21 -3.59
C ALA A 125 1.18 -7.91 -3.72
N VAL A 126 0.72 -6.99 -4.57
CA VAL A 126 1.19 -5.60 -4.58
C VAL A 126 0.35 -4.80 -3.58
N VAL A 127 1.00 -4.06 -2.68
CA VAL A 127 0.33 -3.28 -1.63
C VAL A 127 0.68 -1.80 -1.79
N ILE A 128 -0.32 -0.95 -1.95
CA ILE A 128 -0.16 0.47 -2.25
C ILE A 128 -0.90 1.30 -1.19
N ALA A 129 -0.16 1.96 -0.32
CA ALA A 129 -0.73 2.84 0.70
C ALA A 129 -1.34 4.10 0.10
N GLY A 130 -2.26 4.72 0.84
CA GLY A 130 -2.76 6.06 0.55
C GLY A 130 -1.83 7.16 1.05
N GLY A 131 -2.42 8.36 1.19
CA GLY A 131 -1.72 9.58 1.60
C GLY A 131 -2.07 10.78 0.72
N GLY A 132 -3.19 10.69 -0.03
CA GLY A 132 -3.75 11.79 -0.85
C GLY A 132 -2.79 12.29 -1.92
N PHE A 133 -1.88 11.45 -2.40
CA PHE A 133 -0.78 11.82 -3.32
C PHE A 133 0.18 12.91 -2.79
N ALA A 134 -0.05 13.40 -1.57
CA ALA A 134 0.85 14.34 -0.88
C ALA A 134 1.89 13.62 0.00
N GLY A 135 1.63 12.36 0.32
CA GLY A 135 2.49 11.47 1.08
C GLY A 135 2.21 10.01 0.74
N VAL A 136 2.92 9.08 1.41
CA VAL A 136 2.65 7.64 1.38
C VAL A 136 2.64 7.12 2.82
N ALA A 137 1.49 6.63 3.26
CA ALA A 137 1.25 6.18 4.62
C ALA A 137 1.55 4.67 4.79
N SER A 138 2.73 4.22 4.34
CA SER A 138 3.10 2.79 4.36
C SER A 138 2.99 2.19 5.76
N TYR A 139 3.29 2.97 6.81
CA TYR A 139 3.30 2.55 8.20
C TYR A 139 1.95 2.04 8.71
N VAL A 140 0.83 2.57 8.22
CA VAL A 140 -0.52 2.21 8.69
C VAL A 140 -1.29 1.34 7.69
N GLU A 141 -1.07 1.52 6.40
CA GLU A 141 -1.89 0.89 5.35
C GLU A 141 -1.16 -0.20 4.56
N ALA A 142 0.17 -0.20 4.49
CA ALA A 142 0.87 -1.18 3.66
C ALA A 142 1.76 -2.15 4.45
N ILE A 143 2.57 -1.67 5.38
CA ILE A 143 3.47 -2.52 6.17
C ILE A 143 2.70 -3.55 7.01
N PRO A 144 1.61 -3.18 7.77
CA PRO A 144 0.83 -4.16 8.51
C PRO A 144 0.11 -5.18 7.60
N ILE A 145 -0.36 -4.75 6.44
CA ILE A 145 -1.00 -5.64 5.46
C ILE A 145 0.03 -6.62 4.86
N ALA A 146 1.20 -6.12 4.47
CA ALA A 146 2.30 -6.95 3.94
C ALA A 146 2.77 -7.97 4.99
N MET A 147 2.86 -7.57 6.28
CA MET A 147 3.14 -8.48 7.39
C MET A 147 2.14 -9.63 7.43
N GLU A 148 0.86 -9.32 7.41
CA GLU A 148 -0.21 -10.32 7.52
C GLU A 148 -0.28 -11.25 6.30
N LEU A 149 -0.04 -10.73 5.08
CA LEU A 149 0.07 -11.54 3.87
C LEU A 149 1.31 -12.45 3.94
N HIS A 150 2.45 -11.91 4.38
CA HIS A 150 3.68 -12.68 4.52
C HIS A 150 3.56 -13.78 5.58
N ARG A 151 2.90 -13.54 6.72
CA ARG A 151 2.58 -14.57 7.74
C ARG A 151 1.77 -15.73 7.14
N ARG A 152 0.93 -15.48 6.15
CA ARG A 152 0.17 -16.48 5.39
C ARG A 152 0.99 -17.14 4.26
N GLY A 153 2.25 -16.71 4.12
CA GLY A 153 3.21 -17.26 3.16
C GLY A 153 3.15 -16.64 1.77
N TYR A 154 2.40 -15.57 1.57
CA TYR A 154 2.46 -14.80 0.31
C TYR A 154 3.68 -13.91 0.28
N SER A 155 4.23 -13.69 -0.90
CA SER A 155 5.12 -12.54 -1.11
C SER A 155 4.27 -11.28 -1.19
N ALA A 156 4.76 -10.18 -0.60
CA ALA A 156 4.08 -8.89 -0.65
C ALA A 156 5.06 -7.79 -1.04
N PHE A 157 4.66 -6.96 -2.00
CA PHE A 157 5.46 -5.83 -2.46
C PHE A 157 4.78 -4.52 -2.11
N VAL A 158 5.34 -3.79 -1.16
CA VAL A 158 4.88 -2.45 -0.77
C VAL A 158 5.47 -1.43 -1.72
N LEU A 159 4.64 -0.74 -2.49
CA LEU A 159 5.08 0.31 -3.42
C LEU A 159 5.15 1.67 -2.72
N VAL A 160 6.31 2.31 -2.79
CA VAL A 160 6.53 3.70 -2.40
C VAL A 160 6.61 4.55 -3.68
N TYR A 161 5.49 5.16 -4.04
CA TYR A 161 5.33 5.93 -5.27
C TYR A 161 5.77 7.39 -5.12
N ARG A 162 5.89 8.11 -6.23
CA ARG A 162 6.19 9.55 -6.26
C ARG A 162 4.96 10.35 -5.81
N VAL A 163 5.20 11.38 -5.01
CA VAL A 163 4.16 12.28 -4.51
C VAL A 163 4.17 13.60 -5.29
N ASN A 164 3.13 14.39 -5.14
CA ASN A 164 2.85 15.60 -5.91
C ASN A 164 4.04 16.51 -6.22
N LYS A 165 4.89 16.81 -5.21
CA LYS A 165 6.07 17.65 -5.39
C LYS A 165 7.15 17.04 -6.31
N GLU A 166 7.17 15.71 -6.39
CA GLU A 166 8.10 14.93 -7.21
C GLU A 166 7.57 14.73 -8.63
N LEU A 167 6.27 14.97 -8.82
CA LEU A 167 5.59 14.96 -10.11
C LEU A 167 5.45 16.35 -10.74
N HIS A 168 5.95 17.39 -10.05
CA HIS A 168 5.90 18.80 -10.49
C HIS A 168 4.49 19.31 -10.83
N GLN A 169 3.45 18.79 -10.14
CA GLN A 169 2.06 19.06 -10.49
C GLN A 169 1.31 19.87 -9.43
N THR A 170 0.33 20.64 -9.89
CA THR A 170 -0.45 21.56 -9.05
C THR A 170 -1.90 21.14 -8.82
N GLU A 171 -2.49 20.25 -9.63
CA GLU A 171 -3.91 19.87 -9.55
C GLU A 171 -4.16 18.42 -9.10
N HIS A 172 -5.22 18.18 -8.30
CA HIS A 172 -5.47 16.89 -7.63
C HIS A 172 -5.78 15.74 -8.60
N GLN A 173 -6.50 15.95 -9.67
CA GLN A 173 -6.91 14.90 -10.61
C GLN A 173 -5.76 14.40 -11.49
N ALA A 174 -5.00 15.31 -12.05
CA ALA A 174 -3.81 14.99 -12.85
C ALA A 174 -2.70 14.27 -12.02
N LYS A 175 -2.67 14.50 -10.70
CA LYS A 175 -1.70 13.90 -9.78
C LYS A 175 -1.92 12.40 -9.57
N GLY A 176 -3.17 11.97 -9.48
CA GLY A 176 -3.52 10.56 -9.31
C GLY A 176 -3.13 9.72 -10.52
N GLU A 177 -3.34 10.23 -11.72
CA GLU A 177 -2.98 9.55 -12.97
C GLU A 177 -1.47 9.37 -13.12
N GLU A 178 -0.67 10.42 -12.85
CA GLU A 178 0.78 10.29 -12.93
C GLU A 178 1.38 9.40 -11.84
N ALA A 179 0.85 9.45 -10.62
CA ALA A 179 1.28 8.54 -9.56
C ALA A 179 0.92 7.09 -9.90
N ALA A 180 -0.22 6.85 -10.55
CA ALA A 180 -0.62 5.53 -11.03
C ALA A 180 0.40 4.93 -12.01
N ARG A 181 1.10 5.78 -12.79
CA ARG A 181 2.17 5.34 -13.69
C ARG A 181 3.33 4.67 -12.98
N ASP A 182 3.56 4.94 -11.69
CA ASP A 182 4.61 4.27 -10.91
C ASP A 182 4.31 2.79 -10.65
N VAL A 183 3.07 2.36 -10.82
CA VAL A 183 2.68 0.94 -10.77
C VAL A 183 3.27 0.16 -11.95
N ILE A 184 3.34 0.78 -13.13
CA ILE A 184 3.80 0.14 -14.37
C ILE A 184 5.23 -0.40 -14.26
N PRO A 185 6.26 0.42 -13.92
CA PRO A 185 7.61 -0.07 -13.74
C PRO A 185 7.75 -1.02 -12.56
N ALA A 186 6.95 -0.86 -11.49
CA ALA A 186 6.93 -1.79 -10.38
C ALA A 186 6.48 -3.19 -10.82
N VAL A 187 5.38 -3.30 -11.56
CA VAL A 187 4.88 -4.60 -12.08
C VAL A 187 5.88 -5.21 -13.08
N ARG A 188 6.50 -4.43 -13.96
CA ARG A 188 7.54 -4.92 -14.85
C ARG A 188 8.72 -5.51 -14.08
N TRP A 189 9.23 -4.77 -13.12
CA TRP A 189 10.31 -5.23 -12.25
C TRP A 189 9.94 -6.54 -11.55
N LEU A 190 8.73 -6.63 -11.03
CA LEU A 190 8.23 -7.83 -10.35
C LEU A 190 8.14 -9.04 -11.30
N ILE A 191 7.74 -8.85 -12.56
CA ILE A 191 7.73 -9.91 -13.57
C ILE A 191 9.15 -10.41 -13.84
N ASP A 192 10.11 -9.49 -14.01
CA ASP A 192 11.48 -9.84 -14.35
C ASP A 192 12.20 -10.58 -13.22
N HIS A 193 11.86 -10.31 -11.96
CA HIS A 193 12.57 -10.84 -10.78
C HIS A 193 11.78 -11.97 -10.05
N GLN A 194 10.65 -12.43 -10.56
CA GLN A 194 9.82 -13.44 -9.90
C GLN A 194 10.58 -14.75 -9.62
N LYS A 195 11.50 -15.16 -10.48
CA LYS A 195 12.31 -16.37 -10.30
C LYS A 195 13.38 -16.18 -9.21
N GLU A 196 13.97 -14.99 -9.13
CA GLU A 196 15.00 -14.64 -8.14
C GLU A 196 14.44 -14.72 -6.72
N TYR A 197 13.25 -14.17 -6.52
CA TYR A 197 12.61 -14.12 -5.19
C TYR A 197 11.58 -15.24 -4.94
N GLY A 198 11.36 -16.12 -5.92
CA GLY A 198 10.58 -17.35 -5.76
C GLY A 198 9.05 -17.19 -5.75
N TYR A 199 8.50 -16.01 -6.01
CA TYR A 199 7.05 -15.82 -6.15
C TYR A 199 6.60 -16.03 -7.60
N THR A 200 5.28 -16.02 -7.83
CA THR A 200 4.70 -15.95 -9.18
C THR A 200 3.86 -14.70 -9.35
N MET A 201 3.90 -14.13 -10.57
CA MET A 201 2.98 -13.08 -11.00
C MET A 201 1.69 -13.66 -11.62
N ASP A 202 1.63 -14.96 -11.85
CA ASP A 202 0.39 -15.64 -12.22
C ASP A 202 -0.57 -15.64 -11.03
N GLY A 203 -1.77 -15.13 -11.23
CA GLY A 203 -2.75 -14.96 -10.19
C GLY A 203 -2.39 -13.91 -9.10
N PHE A 204 -1.51 -12.94 -9.38
CA PHE A 204 -1.18 -11.87 -8.44
C PHE A 204 -2.37 -10.98 -8.12
N SER A 205 -2.29 -10.25 -7.01
CA SER A 205 -3.34 -9.33 -6.56
C SER A 205 -2.78 -7.94 -6.25
N MET A 206 -3.69 -6.95 -6.15
CA MET A 206 -3.32 -5.58 -5.81
C MET A 206 -4.21 -5.06 -4.68
N PHE A 207 -3.60 -4.73 -3.54
CA PHE A 207 -4.24 -4.09 -2.40
C PHE A 207 -3.89 -2.59 -2.42
N GLY A 208 -4.89 -1.75 -2.56
CA GLY A 208 -4.71 -0.30 -2.57
C GLY A 208 -5.60 0.38 -1.55
N PHE A 209 -5.06 1.39 -0.87
CA PHE A 209 -5.77 2.13 0.18
C PHE A 209 -5.91 3.60 -0.23
N SER A 210 -7.11 4.18 -0.15
CA SER A 210 -7.28 5.59 -0.46
C SER A 210 -6.72 5.95 -1.84
N ALA A 211 -5.73 6.84 -1.92
CA ALA A 211 -4.99 7.16 -3.15
C ALA A 211 -4.39 5.91 -3.80
N GLY A 212 -3.87 4.96 -3.01
CA GLY A 212 -3.39 3.67 -3.52
C GLY A 212 -4.51 2.82 -4.14
N GLY A 213 -5.73 2.93 -3.62
CA GLY A 213 -6.92 2.31 -4.21
C GLY A 213 -7.26 2.88 -5.59
N LEU A 214 -7.13 4.20 -5.77
CA LEU A 214 -7.26 4.84 -7.08
C LEU A 214 -6.19 4.33 -8.05
N MET A 215 -4.93 4.19 -7.60
CA MET A 215 -3.84 3.66 -8.42
C MET A 215 -4.08 2.21 -8.83
N THR A 216 -4.59 1.39 -7.91
CA THR A 216 -4.98 0.00 -8.16
C THR A 216 -6.11 -0.08 -9.19
N THR A 217 -7.11 0.78 -9.06
CA THR A 217 -8.23 0.91 -10.00
C THR A 217 -7.74 1.35 -11.37
N ALA A 218 -6.90 2.38 -11.44
CA ALA A 218 -6.35 2.90 -12.69
C ALA A 218 -5.48 1.87 -13.42
N TYR A 219 -4.78 1.00 -12.70
CA TYR A 219 -4.03 -0.09 -13.31
C TYR A 219 -4.93 -1.18 -13.88
N ALA A 220 -6.01 -1.54 -13.20
CA ALA A 220 -6.80 -2.72 -13.51
C ALA A 220 -7.92 -2.48 -14.55
N PHE A 221 -8.55 -1.29 -14.55
CA PHE A 221 -9.65 -0.96 -15.45
C PHE A 221 -9.19 -0.28 -16.73
N SER A 222 -9.74 -0.71 -17.85
CA SER A 222 -9.38 -0.22 -19.20
C SER A 222 -9.89 1.20 -19.49
N ASP A 223 -10.81 1.73 -18.66
CA ASP A 223 -11.28 3.12 -18.71
C ASP A 223 -10.15 4.15 -18.49
N TYR A 224 -9.05 3.72 -17.87
CA TYR A 224 -7.91 4.57 -17.57
C TYR A 224 -6.79 4.47 -18.60
N ASN A 225 -6.11 5.60 -18.86
CA ASN A 225 -5.01 5.66 -19.82
C ASN A 225 -3.77 4.84 -19.41
N ASP A 226 -3.58 4.62 -18.13
CA ASP A 226 -2.42 3.94 -17.56
C ASP A 226 -2.75 2.52 -17.06
N CYS A 227 -3.75 1.86 -17.68
CA CYS A 227 -4.14 0.50 -17.36
C CYS A 227 -3.18 -0.58 -17.89
N CYS A 228 -3.25 -1.77 -17.31
CA CYS A 228 -2.40 -2.89 -17.67
C CYS A 228 -2.51 -3.28 -19.16
N HIS A 229 -3.68 -3.21 -19.77
CA HIS A 229 -3.91 -3.51 -21.19
C HIS A 229 -3.07 -2.65 -22.12
N ARG A 230 -3.03 -1.33 -21.88
CA ARG A 230 -2.26 -0.39 -22.70
C ARG A 230 -0.76 -0.64 -22.64
N TYR A 231 -0.27 -1.13 -21.51
CA TYR A 231 1.14 -1.48 -21.33
C TYR A 231 1.47 -2.93 -21.60
N ARG A 232 0.49 -3.75 -22.00
CA ARG A 232 0.62 -5.20 -22.23
C ARG A 232 1.19 -5.92 -21.01
N LEU A 233 0.71 -5.54 -19.84
CA LEU A 233 1.04 -6.15 -18.56
C LEU A 233 -0.11 -7.07 -18.11
N PRO A 234 0.17 -8.07 -17.25
CA PRO A 234 -0.86 -8.97 -16.77
C PRO A 234 -1.89 -8.21 -15.91
N ARG A 235 -3.15 -8.60 -16.06
CA ARG A 235 -4.23 -8.17 -15.18
C ARG A 235 -4.11 -8.91 -13.85
N PRO A 236 -4.32 -8.24 -12.68
CA PRO A 236 -4.40 -8.93 -11.40
C PRO A 236 -5.61 -9.88 -11.37
N ALA A 237 -5.51 -10.98 -10.64
CA ALA A 237 -6.63 -11.91 -10.44
C ALA A 237 -7.75 -11.24 -9.61
N ALA A 238 -7.37 -10.41 -8.65
CA ALA A 238 -8.30 -9.60 -7.88
C ALA A 238 -7.66 -8.27 -7.48
N ILE A 239 -8.51 -7.23 -7.34
CA ILE A 239 -8.12 -5.92 -6.80
C ILE A 239 -8.88 -5.62 -5.52
N PHE A 240 -8.20 -4.92 -4.61
CA PHE A 240 -8.69 -4.57 -3.28
C PHE A 240 -8.56 -3.05 -3.06
N PRO A 241 -9.36 -2.21 -3.77
CA PRO A 241 -9.34 -0.75 -3.58
C PRO A 241 -10.11 -0.37 -2.31
N ILE A 242 -9.48 -0.51 -1.16
CA ILE A 242 -10.05 -0.25 0.16
C ILE A 242 -10.25 1.26 0.34
N TYR A 243 -11.49 1.70 0.55
CA TYR A 243 -11.91 3.13 0.55
C TYR A 243 -11.20 3.95 -0.56
N GLY A 244 -11.09 3.36 -1.75
CA GLY A 244 -10.36 3.94 -2.88
C GLY A 244 -10.88 3.55 -4.25
N LEU A 245 -12.05 2.89 -4.34
CA LEU A 245 -12.69 2.59 -5.62
C LEU A 245 -13.46 3.82 -6.11
N HIS A 246 -13.21 4.23 -7.35
CA HIS A 246 -13.86 5.39 -7.93
C HIS A 246 -15.27 5.04 -8.44
N TRP A 247 -16.29 5.85 -8.14
CA TRP A 247 -17.69 5.60 -8.52
C TRP A 247 -17.99 5.91 -10.00
N GLU A 248 -17.12 6.67 -10.69
CA GLU A 248 -17.29 7.02 -12.11
C GLU A 248 -16.75 5.96 -13.07
N ILE A 249 -16.29 4.81 -12.57
CA ILE A 249 -15.73 3.74 -13.40
C ILE A 249 -16.74 3.30 -14.44
N ARG A 250 -16.28 3.17 -15.67
CA ARG A 250 -16.95 2.48 -16.77
C ARG A 250 -16.28 1.15 -17.00
N VAL A 251 -17.08 0.10 -17.09
CA VAL A 251 -16.59 -1.25 -17.39
C VAL A 251 -16.64 -1.45 -18.90
N HIS A 252 -15.53 -1.87 -19.46
CA HIS A 252 -15.40 -2.22 -20.87
C HIS A 252 -15.31 -3.74 -21.04
N ASP A 253 -15.35 -4.23 -22.28
CA ASP A 253 -15.32 -5.68 -22.54
C ASP A 253 -14.04 -6.34 -22.02
N GLU A 254 -12.93 -5.62 -22.03
CA GLU A 254 -11.64 -6.09 -21.51
C GLU A 254 -11.62 -6.25 -20.00
N ASP A 255 -12.54 -5.59 -19.30
CA ASP A 255 -12.60 -5.61 -17.82
C ASP A 255 -13.45 -6.78 -17.29
N LYS A 256 -14.27 -7.41 -18.15
CA LYS A 256 -15.17 -8.49 -17.74
C LYS A 256 -14.45 -9.59 -16.97
N GLY A 257 -15.06 -10.02 -15.87
CA GLY A 257 -14.49 -11.01 -14.97
C GLY A 257 -13.37 -10.49 -14.06
N LEU A 258 -13.10 -9.17 -14.01
CA LEU A 258 -12.21 -8.59 -13.01
C LEU A 258 -12.84 -8.73 -11.61
N ALA A 259 -12.12 -9.35 -10.68
CA ALA A 259 -12.59 -9.49 -9.32
C ALA A 259 -12.27 -8.24 -8.47
N VAL A 260 -13.29 -7.67 -7.86
CA VAL A 260 -13.23 -6.41 -7.09
C VAL A 260 -13.77 -6.62 -5.69
N PHE A 261 -12.93 -6.38 -4.68
CA PHE A 261 -13.30 -6.43 -3.28
C PHE A 261 -13.04 -5.06 -2.64
N SER A 262 -14.02 -4.48 -1.95
CA SER A 262 -13.83 -3.19 -1.27
C SER A 262 -14.56 -3.10 0.05
N ARG A 263 -14.01 -2.31 0.96
CA ARG A 263 -14.59 -1.98 2.27
C ARG A 263 -14.53 -0.47 2.44
N VAL A 264 -15.66 0.17 2.78
CA VAL A 264 -15.76 1.63 2.90
C VAL A 264 -16.84 2.02 3.91
N GLY A 265 -16.69 3.17 4.58
CA GLY A 265 -17.72 3.76 5.43
C GLY A 265 -18.66 4.65 4.62
N ARG A 266 -19.97 4.67 4.94
CA ARG A 266 -20.95 5.54 4.27
C ARG A 266 -20.70 7.03 4.49
N ASP A 267 -20.10 7.35 5.63
CA ASP A 267 -19.74 8.71 6.03
C ASP A 267 -18.30 9.09 5.66
N ASP A 268 -17.67 8.36 4.73
CA ASP A 268 -16.32 8.68 4.24
C ASP A 268 -16.32 10.10 3.64
N PRO A 269 -15.57 11.05 4.23
CA PRO A 269 -15.58 12.45 3.81
C PRO A 269 -14.96 12.71 2.43
N THR A 270 -14.33 11.70 1.83
CA THR A 270 -13.69 11.80 0.51
C THR A 270 -14.62 11.48 -0.64
N GLY A 271 -15.87 11.11 -0.37
CA GLY A 271 -16.88 10.79 -1.38
C GLY A 271 -16.79 9.38 -1.95
N PHE A 272 -15.88 8.52 -1.48
CA PHE A 272 -15.82 7.12 -1.97
C PHE A 272 -17.06 6.30 -1.61
N ALA A 273 -17.88 6.76 -0.65
CA ALA A 273 -19.18 6.16 -0.35
C ALA A 273 -20.14 6.18 -1.55
N ALA A 274 -19.98 7.11 -2.49
CA ALA A 274 -20.79 7.17 -3.71
C ALA A 274 -20.67 5.92 -4.60
N VAL A 275 -19.70 5.05 -4.35
CA VAL A 275 -19.61 3.74 -5.02
C VAL A 275 -20.82 2.84 -4.71
N GLU A 276 -21.55 3.09 -3.61
CA GLU A 276 -22.72 2.29 -3.21
C GLU A 276 -23.76 2.24 -4.33
N ASP A 277 -24.09 3.39 -4.93
CA ASP A 277 -25.05 3.47 -6.03
C ASP A 277 -24.55 2.77 -7.31
N LYS A 278 -23.25 2.51 -7.39
CA LYS A 278 -22.60 1.85 -8.54
C LYS A 278 -22.49 0.33 -8.38
N ILE A 279 -22.69 -0.21 -7.18
CA ILE A 279 -22.52 -1.66 -6.92
C ILE A 279 -23.38 -2.53 -7.85
N PRO A 280 -24.68 -2.26 -8.08
CA PRO A 280 -25.49 -3.06 -8.98
C PRO A 280 -24.93 -3.11 -10.40
N TYR A 281 -24.50 -1.97 -10.92
CA TYR A 281 -23.87 -1.88 -12.24
C TYR A 281 -22.57 -2.70 -12.32
N LEU A 282 -21.69 -2.60 -11.30
CA LEU A 282 -20.44 -3.34 -11.26
C LEU A 282 -20.70 -4.86 -11.25
N LYS A 283 -21.70 -5.31 -10.48
CA LYS A 283 -22.10 -6.72 -10.43
C LYS A 283 -22.66 -7.22 -11.77
N GLU A 284 -23.47 -6.43 -12.44
CA GLU A 284 -24.00 -6.76 -13.76
C GLU A 284 -22.88 -6.89 -14.80
N GLU A 285 -21.95 -5.94 -14.84
CA GLU A 285 -20.92 -5.89 -15.89
C GLU A 285 -19.73 -6.83 -15.63
N LEU A 286 -19.30 -6.98 -14.37
CA LEU A 286 -18.16 -7.81 -14.01
C LEU A 286 -18.54 -9.25 -13.66
N GLY A 287 -19.80 -9.51 -13.30
CA GLY A 287 -20.32 -10.74 -12.73
C GLY A 287 -20.56 -10.63 -11.22
N GLU A 288 -21.71 -11.13 -10.76
CA GLU A 288 -22.13 -11.06 -9.34
C GLU A 288 -21.07 -11.64 -8.39
N GLU A 289 -20.47 -12.77 -8.77
CA GLU A 289 -19.46 -13.49 -7.97
C GLU A 289 -18.09 -12.77 -7.92
N ASN A 290 -17.87 -11.80 -8.80
CA ASN A 290 -16.63 -11.05 -8.92
C ASN A 290 -16.65 -9.72 -8.14
N VAL A 291 -17.77 -9.36 -7.50
CA VAL A 291 -17.91 -8.08 -6.78
C VAL A 291 -18.32 -8.31 -5.34
N ASP A 292 -17.41 -8.02 -4.41
CA ASP A 292 -17.64 -8.03 -2.96
C ASP A 292 -17.33 -6.65 -2.37
N ILE A 293 -18.33 -5.78 -2.32
CA ILE A 293 -18.23 -4.42 -1.79
C ILE A 293 -19.18 -4.29 -0.59
N ILE A 294 -18.62 -4.01 0.60
CA ILE A 294 -19.39 -3.78 1.82
C ILE A 294 -19.29 -2.32 2.25
N MET A 295 -20.46 -1.71 2.46
CA MET A 295 -20.63 -0.38 3.01
C MET A 295 -21.00 -0.47 4.48
N TYR A 296 -20.16 0.09 5.36
CA TYR A 296 -20.41 0.13 6.80
C TYR A 296 -21.04 1.46 7.20
N ASP A 297 -22.05 1.44 8.05
CA ASP A 297 -22.73 2.66 8.53
C ASP A 297 -21.79 3.55 9.34
N LYS A 298 -20.89 2.95 10.11
CA LYS A 298 -19.92 3.65 10.96
C LYS A 298 -18.55 2.99 10.82
N LEU A 299 -17.75 3.52 9.93
CA LEU A 299 -16.37 3.09 9.75
C LEU A 299 -15.51 4.30 9.40
N ALA A 300 -14.57 4.65 10.26
CA ALA A 300 -13.63 5.72 9.98
C ALA A 300 -12.67 5.31 8.86
N ARG A 301 -12.28 6.28 8.03
CA ARG A 301 -11.23 6.12 7.03
C ARG A 301 -9.88 5.80 7.70
N GLY A 302 -9.00 5.05 6.99
CA GLY A 302 -7.68 4.71 7.52
C GLY A 302 -7.73 3.60 8.57
N PHE A 303 -8.69 2.70 8.48
CA PHE A 303 -8.86 1.61 9.45
C PHE A 303 -7.79 0.51 9.37
N GLY A 304 -6.85 0.55 8.38
CA GLY A 304 -5.77 -0.43 8.25
C GLY A 304 -6.26 -1.88 8.27
N LEU A 305 -5.81 -2.68 9.25
CA LEU A 305 -6.27 -4.07 9.45
C LEU A 305 -7.71 -4.17 9.99
N GLY A 306 -8.30 -3.08 10.39
CA GLY A 306 -9.70 -3.04 10.82
C GLY A 306 -9.95 -3.42 12.28
N ASP A 307 -8.92 -3.77 13.05
CA ASP A 307 -9.08 -4.22 14.44
C ASP A 307 -9.83 -3.21 15.29
N GLY A 308 -10.82 -3.69 16.05
CA GLY A 308 -11.69 -2.86 16.89
C GLY A 308 -12.63 -1.95 16.11
N THR A 309 -12.85 -2.19 14.82
CA THR A 309 -13.78 -1.45 13.96
C THR A 309 -14.83 -2.39 13.35
N ALA A 310 -15.81 -1.83 12.64
CA ALA A 310 -16.78 -2.62 11.89
C ALA A 310 -16.16 -3.47 10.76
N ALA A 311 -14.94 -3.15 10.34
CA ALA A 311 -14.21 -3.89 9.31
C ALA A 311 -13.25 -4.95 9.87
N GLU A 312 -13.34 -5.27 11.17
CA GLU A 312 -12.52 -6.34 11.76
C GLU A 312 -12.71 -7.66 10.99
N GLY A 313 -11.58 -8.31 10.65
CA GLY A 313 -11.60 -9.58 9.90
C GLY A 313 -11.67 -9.44 8.37
N TRP A 314 -11.70 -8.23 7.82
CA TRP A 314 -11.80 -8.03 6.36
C TRP A 314 -10.63 -8.64 5.57
N LEU A 315 -9.42 -8.66 6.12
CA LEU A 315 -8.25 -9.15 5.39
C LEU A 315 -8.27 -10.68 5.16
N PRO A 316 -8.61 -11.54 6.13
CA PRO A 316 -8.92 -12.95 5.87
C PRO A 316 -9.99 -13.18 4.79
N GLU A 317 -11.07 -12.39 4.78
CA GLU A 317 -12.11 -12.44 3.75
C GLU A 317 -11.54 -12.06 2.37
N ALA A 318 -10.74 -11.00 2.30
CA ALA A 318 -10.07 -10.57 1.08
C ALA A 318 -9.11 -11.65 0.54
N VAL A 319 -8.36 -12.32 1.42
CA VAL A 319 -7.48 -13.42 1.01
C VAL A 319 -8.29 -14.61 0.47
N ALA A 320 -9.41 -14.96 1.11
CA ALA A 320 -10.29 -16.01 0.62
C ALA A 320 -10.91 -15.66 -0.75
N PHE A 321 -11.31 -14.39 -0.92
CA PHE A 321 -11.79 -13.88 -2.19
C PHE A 321 -10.70 -13.95 -3.28
N TRP A 322 -9.47 -13.54 -2.96
CA TRP A 322 -8.34 -13.67 -3.89
C TRP A 322 -8.11 -15.12 -4.31
N GLU A 323 -8.03 -16.05 -3.34
CA GLU A 323 -7.80 -17.48 -3.60
C GLU A 323 -8.88 -18.11 -4.52
N LYS A 324 -10.11 -17.60 -4.46
CA LYS A 324 -11.22 -18.04 -5.31
C LYS A 324 -11.06 -17.60 -6.77
N HIS A 325 -10.41 -16.45 -7.03
CA HIS A 325 -10.35 -15.81 -8.35
C HIS A 325 -8.99 -15.93 -9.06
N ARG A 326 -8.00 -16.59 -8.43
CA ARG A 326 -6.68 -16.81 -9.04
C ARG A 326 -6.61 -18.04 -9.95
#